data_7af77acbcf9bd2ca8eb0efe01a07fa94
#
_entry.id   7af77acbcf9bd2ca8eb0efe01a07fa94
#
_cell.length_a   1.000
_cell.length_b   1.000
_cell.length_c   1.000
_cell.angle_alpha   90.00
_cell.angle_beta   90.00
_cell.angle_gamma   90.00
#
_symmetry.space_group_name_H-M   'P 1'
#
loop_
_entity.id
_entity.type
_entity.pdbx_description
1 polymer ?
#
loop_
_entity_poly.entity_id
_entity_poly.type
_entity_poly.pdbx_seq_one_letter_code
_entity_poly.pdbx_strand_id
1 'polypeptide(L)' 'IAEFVGVSKATLYRKFKEIIDKTPSEFVRGIRLEYAAKLLRTTKLTVSEIMFKCGFSNKSYFYREFLKQYGVSPKDYRNQ' A
#
# COMPACT_ATOMS: atom_id res chain seq x y z
N ILE A 1 -2.88 -20.94 -5.75
CA ILE A 1 -4.13 -21.00 -6.47
C ILE A 1 -3.95 -21.82 -7.72
N ALA A 2 -4.40 -23.07 -7.66
CA ALA A 2 -4.12 -24.06 -8.68
C ALA A 2 -4.73 -23.73 -10.03
N GLU A 3 -5.84 -23.05 -10.03
CA GLU A 3 -6.56 -22.71 -11.25
C GLU A 3 -5.78 -21.79 -12.19
N PHE A 4 -4.70 -21.22 -11.70
CA PHE A 4 -3.86 -20.38 -12.54
C PHE A 4 -2.68 -21.09 -13.14
N VAL A 5 -2.59 -22.40 -12.92
CA VAL A 5 -1.55 -23.20 -13.55
C VAL A 5 -1.73 -23.13 -15.06
N GLY A 6 -0.66 -22.85 -15.76
CA GLY A 6 -0.70 -22.70 -17.22
C GLY A 6 -0.88 -21.26 -17.69
N VAL A 7 -1.23 -20.35 -16.82
CA VAL A 7 -1.35 -18.93 -17.18
C VAL A 7 0.01 -18.28 -17.01
N SER A 8 0.49 -17.61 -18.06
CA SER A 8 1.76 -16.94 -18.00
C SER A 8 1.71 -15.73 -17.06
N LYS A 9 2.86 -15.35 -16.54
CA LYS A 9 2.96 -14.19 -15.66
C LYS A 9 2.48 -12.92 -16.35
N ALA A 10 2.82 -12.78 -17.63
CA ALA A 10 2.40 -11.61 -18.41
C ALA A 10 0.89 -11.57 -18.61
N THR A 11 0.28 -12.74 -18.86
CA THR A 11 -1.18 -12.82 -19.02
C THR A 11 -1.89 -12.50 -17.72
N LEU A 12 -1.39 -13.01 -16.60
CA LEU A 12 -1.96 -12.75 -15.29
C LEU A 12 -1.86 -11.25 -14.95
N TYR A 13 -0.72 -10.65 -15.26
CA TYR A 13 -0.51 -9.22 -15.06
C TYR A 13 -1.54 -8.39 -15.83
N ARG A 14 -1.75 -8.71 -17.11
CA ARG A 14 -2.72 -8.00 -17.94
C ARG A 14 -4.14 -8.13 -17.40
N LYS A 15 -4.52 -9.35 -17.02
CA LYS A 15 -5.85 -9.60 -16.47
C LYS A 15 -6.06 -8.83 -15.18
N PHE A 16 -5.06 -8.83 -14.31
CA PHE A 16 -5.12 -8.10 -13.06
C PHE A 16 -5.34 -6.60 -13.32
N LYS A 17 -4.57 -6.04 -14.25
CA LYS A 17 -4.68 -4.62 -14.55
C LYS A 17 -6.04 -4.27 -15.17
N GLU A 18 -6.56 -5.13 -16.03
CA GLU A 18 -7.87 -4.90 -16.64
C GLU A 18 -8.99 -4.85 -15.59
N ILE A 19 -8.94 -5.74 -14.62
CA ILE A 19 -9.99 -5.87 -13.61
C ILE A 19 -9.86 -4.80 -12.53
N ILE A 20 -8.65 -4.55 -12.05
CA ILE A 20 -8.39 -3.67 -10.91
C ILE A 20 -8.04 -2.26 -11.36
N ASP A 21 -7.60 -2.12 -12.61
CA ASP A 21 -7.06 -0.86 -13.15
C ASP A 21 -5.81 -0.39 -12.40
N LYS A 22 -5.05 -1.35 -11.89
CA LYS A 22 -3.78 -1.10 -11.18
C LYS A 22 -2.83 -2.22 -11.48
N THR A 23 -1.53 -1.92 -11.45
CA THR A 23 -0.53 -2.97 -11.52
C THR A 23 -0.50 -3.72 -10.18
N PRO A 24 0.01 -4.97 -10.15
CA PRO A 24 0.17 -5.67 -8.88
C PRO A 24 0.99 -4.89 -7.86
N SER A 25 2.03 -4.18 -8.30
CA SER A 25 2.85 -3.36 -7.39
C SER A 25 2.05 -2.22 -6.79
N GLU A 26 1.24 -1.56 -7.60
CA GLU A 26 0.38 -0.48 -7.12
C GLU A 26 -0.66 -1.00 -6.14
N PHE A 27 -1.22 -2.17 -6.41
CA PHE A 27 -2.20 -2.79 -5.53
C PHE A 27 -1.60 -3.14 -4.18
N VAL A 28 -0.43 -3.77 -4.18
CA VAL A 28 0.27 -4.13 -2.95
C VAL A 28 0.63 -2.88 -2.16
N ARG A 29 1.12 -1.84 -2.84
CA ARG A 29 1.44 -0.58 -2.19
C ARG A 29 0.21 0.03 -1.51
N GLY A 30 -0.94 -0.02 -2.18
CA GLY A 30 -2.18 0.47 -1.60
C GLY A 30 -2.57 -0.27 -0.34
N ILE A 31 -2.41 -1.61 -0.33
CA ILE A 31 -2.70 -2.43 0.85
C ILE A 31 -1.76 -2.08 1.99
N ARG A 32 -0.47 -1.89 1.69
CA ARG A 32 0.50 -1.49 2.71
C ARG A 32 0.16 -0.14 3.33
N LEU A 33 -0.30 0.80 2.51
CA LEU A 33 -0.72 2.11 3.02
C LEU A 33 -1.99 2.01 3.86
N GLU A 34 -2.91 1.13 3.50
CA GLU A 34 -4.11 0.88 4.31
C GLU A 34 -3.74 0.32 5.67
N TYR A 35 -2.78 -0.59 5.71
CA TYR A 35 -2.29 -1.14 6.98
C TYR A 35 -1.64 -0.03 7.81
N ALA A 36 -0.85 0.83 7.18
CA ALA A 36 -0.26 1.98 7.86
C ALA A 36 -1.33 2.89 8.45
N ALA A 37 -2.38 3.19 7.68
CA ALA A 37 -3.48 4.02 8.14
C ALA A 37 -4.17 3.39 9.36
N LYS A 38 -4.37 2.07 9.33
CA LYS A 38 -4.95 1.35 10.45
C LYS A 38 -4.09 1.49 11.71
N LEU A 39 -2.77 1.30 11.57
CA LEU A 39 -1.86 1.42 12.69
C LEU A 39 -1.81 2.85 13.25
N LEU A 40 -1.93 3.85 12.38
CA LEU A 40 -2.00 5.24 12.82
C LEU A 40 -3.22 5.49 13.71
N ARG A 41 -4.33 4.84 13.41
CA ARG A 41 -5.56 5.01 14.18
C ARG A 41 -5.61 4.16 15.44
N THR A 42 -4.98 3.00 15.43
CA THR A 42 -5.18 1.99 16.48
C THR A 42 -4.00 1.79 17.40
N THR A 43 -2.85 2.41 17.12
CA THR A 43 -1.64 2.25 17.94
C THR A 43 -1.02 3.60 18.23
N LYS A 44 -0.03 3.58 19.17
CA LYS A 44 0.76 4.75 19.48
C LYS A 44 2.17 4.67 18.88
N LEU A 45 2.37 3.76 17.94
CA LEU A 45 3.65 3.62 17.26
C LEU A 45 3.97 4.93 16.53
N THR A 46 5.26 5.24 16.44
CA THR A 46 5.68 6.41 15.66
C THR A 46 5.43 6.17 14.18
N VAL A 47 5.37 7.24 13.40
CA VAL A 47 5.22 7.14 11.97
C VAL A 47 6.36 6.30 11.36
N SER A 48 7.59 6.50 11.84
CA SER A 48 8.73 5.72 11.36
C SER A 48 8.58 4.23 11.64
N GLU A 49 8.13 3.89 12.83
CA GLU A 49 7.89 2.49 13.19
C GLU A 49 6.81 1.87 12.30
N ILE A 50 5.74 2.60 12.07
CA ILE A 50 4.66 2.15 11.20
C ILE A 50 5.15 1.96 9.77
N MET A 51 5.93 2.90 9.27
CA MET A 51 6.50 2.84 7.93
C MET A 51 7.29 1.53 7.72
N PHE A 52 8.21 1.24 8.62
CA PHE A 52 9.02 0.03 8.51
C PHE A 52 8.18 -1.23 8.67
N LYS A 53 7.20 -1.20 9.56
CA LYS A 53 6.32 -2.34 9.79
C LYS A 53 5.50 -2.66 8.56
N CYS A 54 5.18 -1.66 7.77
CA CYS A 54 4.40 -1.83 6.53
C CYS A 54 5.27 -2.13 5.31
N GLY A 55 6.57 -2.22 5.48
CA GLY A 55 7.47 -2.60 4.40
C GLY A 55 8.04 -1.44 3.59
N PHE A 56 7.90 -0.21 4.07
CA PHE A 56 8.51 0.95 3.42
C PHE A 56 9.85 1.26 4.09
N SER A 57 10.86 1.57 3.28
CA SER A 57 12.19 1.89 3.78
C SER A 57 12.60 3.34 3.50
N ASN A 58 11.84 4.04 2.67
CA ASN A 58 12.14 5.43 2.30
C ASN A 58 11.03 6.34 2.81
N LYS A 59 11.37 7.24 3.73
CA LYS A 59 10.39 8.10 4.37
C LYS A 59 9.73 9.06 3.39
N SER A 60 10.51 9.67 2.50
CA SER A 60 9.96 10.61 1.52
C SER A 60 8.97 9.92 0.59
N TYR A 61 9.31 8.72 0.15
CA TYR A 61 8.44 7.94 -0.70
C TYR A 61 7.16 7.56 0.03
N PHE A 62 7.27 7.10 1.27
CA PHE A 62 6.12 6.71 2.08
C PHE A 62 5.17 7.90 2.27
N TYR A 63 5.70 9.04 2.64
CA TYR A 63 4.88 10.24 2.87
C TYR A 63 4.18 10.67 1.59
N ARG A 64 4.89 10.67 0.47
CA ARG A 64 4.33 11.06 -0.81
C ARG A 64 3.18 10.14 -1.22
N GLU A 65 3.39 8.83 -1.12
CA GLU A 65 2.37 7.87 -1.51
C GLU A 65 1.18 7.88 -0.56
N PHE A 66 1.43 8.06 0.72
CA PHE A 66 0.35 8.19 1.69
C PHE A 66 -0.49 9.42 1.41
N LEU A 67 0.15 10.54 1.14
CA LEU A 67 -0.54 11.78 0.81
C LEU A 67 -1.40 11.63 -0.44
N LYS A 68 -0.89 10.94 -1.46
CA LYS A 68 -1.64 10.69 -2.69
C LYS A 68 -2.90 9.86 -2.42
N GLN A 69 -2.81 8.88 -1.54
CA GLN A 69 -3.93 7.97 -1.29
C GLN A 69 -4.97 8.57 -0.33
N TYR A 70 -4.55 9.29 0.66
CA TYR A 70 -5.45 9.78 1.72
C TYR A 70 -5.64 11.29 1.74
N GLY A 71 -4.88 12.03 0.96
CA GLY A 71 -5.03 13.49 0.89
C GLY A 71 -4.43 14.27 2.05
N VAL A 72 -3.87 13.59 3.04
CA VAL A 72 -3.22 14.21 4.20
C VAL A 72 -1.98 13.41 4.56
N SER A 73 -1.07 14.03 5.31
CA SER A 73 0.12 13.34 5.78
C SER A 73 -0.24 12.29 6.82
N PRO A 74 0.65 11.32 7.08
CA PRO A 74 0.41 10.35 8.14
C PRO A 74 0.15 10.99 9.50
N LYS A 75 0.89 12.05 9.82
CA LYS A 75 0.71 12.75 11.10
C LYS A 75 -0.67 13.39 11.18
N ASP A 76 -1.08 14.07 10.13
CA ASP A 76 -2.39 14.72 10.09
C ASP A 76 -3.51 13.70 10.11
N TYR A 77 -3.31 12.58 9.45
CA TYR A 77 -4.29 11.49 9.45
C TYR A 77 -4.52 10.98 10.87
N ARG A 78 -3.44 10.82 11.64
CA ARG A 78 -3.54 10.36 13.04
C ARG A 78 -4.31 11.34 13.90
N ASN A 79 -4.17 12.63 13.62
CA ASN A 79 -4.78 13.68 14.42
C ASN A 79 -6.21 14.03 14.03
N GLN A 80 -6.74 13.35 13.05
CA GLN A 80 -8.14 13.56 12.65
C GLN A 80 -9.11 12.98 13.67
#